data_94807312394bcf6ade6fb55e96dc12bf
#
_entry.id   94807312394bcf6ade6fb55e96dc12bf
#
_cell.length_a   1.000
_cell.length_b   1.000
_cell.length_c   1.000
_cell.angle_alpha   90.00
_cell.angle_beta   90.00
_cell.angle_gamma   90.00
#
_symmetry.space_group_name_H-M   'P 1'
#
loop_
_entity.id
_entity.type
_entity.pdbx_description
1 polymer ?
#
loop_
_entity_poly.entity_id
_entity_poly.type
_entity_poly.pdbx_seq_one_letter_code
_entity_poly.pdbx_strand_id
1 'polypeptide(L)'
;MSRNCFGIDCRLLGQKRDPMPPAMMTQYLLLAISYNMELSETKIKIFCNFAAYCRNNIFVLPMKIRLFTIPNLLTLASLLCGSFAVVSALVYGDLALAFWLTIAAGVFDYSDGFVARLLKCPSAIGVQLDSLSDMVSFGFAPSAVLFVLWNNSLPADAEAWLRYGGSALCFAVAAFSALRLAKFNIDETQHTEFCGLPTPANALFFISLGWIKVKTGFDLGYWLLLLIPVMSWLLVSPVRMFAFKFQHFAWKGNGVRYVFIVSAALLLAVLGVRAVPVVIVLYIATSVVRWLSMKAKGCGQAG
;
A
#
# COMPACT_ATOMS: atom_id res chain seq x y z
N MET A 1 29.23 10.60 21.66
CA MET A 1 28.04 11.16 21.01
C MET A 1 28.26 12.64 20.79
N SER A 2 28.61 13.03 19.58
CA SER A 2 28.78 14.47 19.24
C SER A 2 27.46 14.99 18.69
N ARG A 3 26.82 15.88 19.42
CA ARG A 3 25.72 16.69 18.91
C ARG A 3 26.30 17.84 18.11
N ASN A 4 25.79 18.06 16.88
CA ASN A 4 26.13 19.27 16.15
C ASN A 4 25.45 20.49 16.79
N CYS A 5 25.87 21.70 16.41
CA CYS A 5 25.43 22.97 17.01
C CYS A 5 23.90 23.22 16.99
N PHE A 6 23.10 22.34 16.44
CA PHE A 6 21.63 22.41 16.35
C PHE A 6 20.91 21.31 17.13
N GLY A 7 21.62 20.51 17.94
CA GLY A 7 21.01 19.45 18.75
C GLY A 7 20.41 18.26 17.99
N ILE A 8 20.72 18.13 16.69
CA ILE A 8 20.21 17.05 15.81
C ILE A 8 21.17 15.87 15.92
N ASP A 9 20.62 14.69 16.20
CA ASP A 9 21.40 13.44 16.34
C ASP A 9 22.00 13.04 15.01
N CYS A 10 23.33 12.89 14.95
CA CYS A 10 24.08 12.58 13.72
C CYS A 10 23.67 11.23 13.07
N ARG A 11 22.92 10.39 13.77
CA ARG A 11 22.36 9.14 13.21
C ARG A 11 21.29 9.36 12.13
N LEU A 12 20.69 10.55 12.06
CA LEU A 12 19.68 10.88 11.03
C LEU A 12 20.32 11.38 9.72
N LEU A 13 21.62 11.59 9.67
CA LEU A 13 22.33 12.07 8.48
C LEU A 13 22.70 10.95 7.47
N GLY A 14 22.48 9.69 7.83
CA GLY A 14 22.72 8.53 6.93
C GLY A 14 21.63 8.29 5.90
N GLN A 15 20.43 8.86 6.08
CA GLN A 15 19.41 8.87 5.03
C GLN A 15 19.75 9.95 4.00
N LYS A 16 19.96 9.58 2.75
CA LYS A 16 19.92 10.47 1.60
C LYS A 16 18.54 11.14 1.56
N ARG A 17 18.37 12.20 2.35
CA ARG A 17 17.23 13.10 2.15
C ARG A 17 17.54 13.96 0.94
N ASP A 18 16.58 14.08 0.05
CA ASP A 18 16.61 15.04 -1.03
C ASP A 18 16.94 16.43 -0.46
N PRO A 19 17.83 17.20 -1.10
CA PRO A 19 18.17 18.53 -0.63
C PRO A 19 16.88 19.36 -0.55
N MET A 20 16.67 20.06 0.57
CA MET A 20 15.55 20.99 0.73
C MET A 20 15.41 21.89 -0.49
N PRO A 21 14.23 22.02 -1.08
CA PRO A 21 14.05 22.89 -2.24
C PRO A 21 14.46 24.33 -1.90
N PRO A 22 15.08 25.06 -2.85
CA PRO A 22 15.61 26.41 -2.62
C PRO A 22 14.60 27.38 -2.00
N ALA A 23 13.31 27.20 -2.28
CA ALA A 23 12.21 27.98 -1.71
C ALA A 23 12.05 27.79 -0.19
N MET A 24 12.32 26.59 0.35
CA MET A 24 12.29 26.37 1.80
C MET A 24 13.51 27.02 2.49
N MET A 25 14.68 26.99 1.88
CA MET A 25 15.87 27.64 2.44
C MET A 25 15.67 29.17 2.56
N THR A 26 15.01 29.81 1.60
CA THR A 26 14.66 31.23 1.64
C THR A 26 13.64 31.54 2.74
N GLN A 27 12.65 30.68 2.97
CA GLN A 27 11.70 30.86 4.07
C GLN A 27 12.34 30.73 5.45
N TYR A 28 13.25 29.77 5.65
CA TYR A 28 13.99 29.66 6.92
C TYR A 28 14.98 30.83 7.11
N LEU A 29 15.56 31.37 6.04
CA LEU A 29 16.38 32.56 6.11
C LEU A 29 15.57 33.81 6.49
N LEU A 30 14.39 33.98 5.89
CA LEU A 30 13.46 35.07 6.22
C LEU A 30 12.91 34.98 7.65
N LEU A 31 12.62 33.76 8.13
CA LEU A 31 12.24 33.50 9.53
C LEU A 31 13.38 33.80 10.50
N ALA A 32 14.63 33.45 10.17
CA ALA A 32 15.78 33.76 11.02
C ALA A 32 16.08 35.28 11.07
N ILE A 33 15.81 36.01 9.98
CA ILE A 33 15.95 37.47 9.89
C ILE A 33 14.81 38.17 10.64
N SER A 34 13.59 37.64 10.59
CA SER A 34 12.41 38.24 11.27
C SER A 34 12.46 38.07 12.80
N TYR A 35 13.24 37.14 13.32
CA TYR A 35 13.34 36.83 14.76
C TYR A 35 14.43 37.64 15.48
N ASN A 36 14.84 38.80 14.98
CA ASN A 36 15.74 39.77 15.63
C ASN A 36 16.91 39.12 16.42
N MET A 37 17.48 38.01 15.91
CA MET A 37 18.66 37.41 16.48
C MET A 37 19.88 38.21 16.02
N GLU A 38 20.54 38.90 16.95
CA GLU A 38 21.89 39.47 16.74
C GLU A 38 22.84 38.35 16.28
N LEU A 39 22.97 38.19 14.97
CA LEU A 39 23.91 37.28 14.36
C LEU A 39 25.26 37.98 14.34
N SER A 40 26.21 37.54 15.19
CA SER A 40 27.58 38.02 15.12
C SER A 40 28.14 37.76 13.69
N GLU A 41 29.03 38.66 13.21
CA GLU A 41 29.67 38.54 11.88
C GLU A 41 30.27 37.15 11.63
N THR A 42 30.75 36.49 12.66
CA THR A 42 31.33 35.15 12.62
C THR A 42 30.26 34.09 12.23
N LYS A 43 29.05 34.19 12.74
CA LYS A 43 27.96 33.28 12.41
C LYS A 43 27.43 33.46 10.98
N ILE A 44 27.40 34.71 10.51
CA ILE A 44 27.05 35.05 9.13
C ILE A 44 28.13 34.49 8.17
N LYS A 45 29.42 34.64 8.47
CA LYS A 45 30.48 34.02 7.68
C LYS A 45 30.43 32.51 7.64
N ILE A 46 30.17 31.84 8.76
CA ILE A 46 30.02 30.38 8.82
C ILE A 46 28.83 29.95 7.97
N PHE A 47 27.72 30.67 8.04
CA PHE A 47 26.53 30.35 7.25
C PHE A 47 26.75 30.60 5.74
N CYS A 48 27.40 31.70 5.35
CA CYS A 48 27.75 31.97 3.97
C CYS A 48 28.74 30.94 3.43
N ASN A 49 29.74 30.54 4.21
CA ASN A 49 30.69 29.51 3.82
C ASN A 49 30.03 28.15 3.69
N PHE A 50 29.08 27.79 4.59
CA PHE A 50 28.28 26.56 4.51
C PHE A 50 27.35 26.58 3.29
N ALA A 51 26.70 27.72 3.00
CA ALA A 51 25.84 27.87 1.82
C ALA A 51 26.70 27.83 0.51
N ALA A 52 27.87 28.40 0.50
CA ALA A 52 28.84 28.30 -0.62
C ALA A 52 29.37 26.87 -0.77
N TYR A 53 29.70 26.20 0.33
CA TYR A 53 30.10 24.79 0.35
C TYR A 53 29.00 23.88 -0.18
N CYS A 54 27.76 24.08 0.28
CA CYS A 54 26.58 23.37 -0.25
C CYS A 54 26.39 23.64 -1.74
N ARG A 55 26.48 24.90 -2.18
CA ARG A 55 26.36 25.27 -3.61
C ARG A 55 27.44 24.65 -4.49
N ASN A 56 28.68 24.58 -4.00
CA ASN A 56 29.83 24.10 -4.79
C ASN A 56 29.99 22.56 -4.72
N ASN A 57 29.50 21.91 -3.66
CA ASN A 57 29.61 20.44 -3.48
C ASN A 57 28.31 19.68 -3.72
N ILE A 58 27.16 20.37 -3.75
CA ILE A 58 25.92 19.78 -4.29
C ILE A 58 25.97 20.00 -5.81
N PHE A 59 26.84 19.26 -6.47
CA PHE A 59 26.68 18.98 -7.88
C PHE A 59 25.42 18.09 -7.96
N VAL A 60 24.25 18.72 -8.01
CA VAL A 60 23.03 18.06 -8.44
C VAL A 60 23.28 17.71 -9.90
N LEU A 61 23.88 16.53 -10.12
CA LEU A 61 23.85 15.91 -11.43
C LEU A 61 22.37 15.94 -11.83
N PRO A 62 21.99 16.55 -12.98
CA PRO A 62 20.62 16.49 -13.44
C PRO A 62 20.31 15.01 -13.55
N MET A 63 19.53 14.48 -12.56
CA MET A 63 19.07 13.11 -12.61
C MET A 63 18.23 13.03 -13.88
N LYS A 64 18.77 12.41 -14.93
CA LYS A 64 18.07 12.21 -16.20
C LYS A 64 16.92 11.24 -15.90
N ILE A 65 15.80 11.81 -15.45
CA ILE A 65 14.60 11.04 -15.10
C ILE A 65 14.08 10.44 -16.40
N ARG A 66 14.23 9.13 -16.53
CA ARG A 66 13.66 8.38 -17.64
C ARG A 66 12.23 8.00 -17.25
N LEU A 67 11.26 8.74 -17.77
CA LEU A 67 9.83 8.50 -17.50
C LEU A 67 9.33 7.22 -18.18
N PHE A 68 9.69 7.03 -19.44
CA PHE A 68 9.23 5.90 -20.27
C PHE A 68 10.26 4.79 -20.28
N THR A 69 10.29 4.01 -19.19
CA THR A 69 11.01 2.75 -19.11
C THR A 69 10.02 1.59 -19.24
N ILE A 70 10.47 0.41 -19.65
CA ILE A 70 9.58 -0.76 -19.78
C ILE A 70 8.84 -1.07 -18.48
N PRO A 71 9.49 -1.08 -17.28
CA PRO A 71 8.76 -1.22 -16.02
C PRO A 71 7.69 -0.16 -15.84
N ASN A 72 8.02 1.12 -16.00
CA ASN A 72 7.04 2.21 -15.81
C ASN A 72 5.84 2.10 -16.78
N LEU A 73 6.04 1.60 -18.01
CA LEU A 73 4.95 1.36 -18.94
C LEU A 73 4.02 0.23 -18.47
N LEU A 74 4.57 -0.82 -17.84
CA LEU A 74 3.78 -1.88 -17.22
C LEU A 74 2.99 -1.36 -16.02
N THR A 75 3.61 -0.52 -15.17
CA THR A 75 2.91 0.14 -14.06
C THR A 75 1.78 1.05 -14.57
N LEU A 76 2.00 1.80 -15.66
CA LEU A 76 0.94 2.60 -16.29
C LEU A 76 -0.18 1.71 -16.87
N ALA A 77 0.14 0.54 -17.42
CA ALA A 77 -0.86 -0.41 -17.88
C ALA A 77 -1.69 -0.96 -16.70
N SER A 78 -1.05 -1.25 -15.56
CA SER A 78 -1.75 -1.61 -14.31
C SER A 78 -2.71 -0.49 -13.89
N LEU A 79 -2.23 0.75 -13.85
CA LEU A 79 -3.05 1.94 -13.50
C LEU A 79 -4.26 2.09 -14.43
N LEU A 80 -4.07 1.93 -15.75
CA LEU A 80 -5.16 1.99 -16.72
C LEU A 80 -6.18 0.88 -16.49
N CYS A 81 -5.75 -0.36 -16.28
CA CYS A 81 -6.66 -1.46 -15.96
C CYS A 81 -7.44 -1.18 -14.66
N GLY A 82 -6.79 -0.69 -13.61
CA GLY A 82 -7.46 -0.29 -12.38
C GLY A 82 -8.48 0.84 -12.58
N SER A 83 -8.13 1.86 -13.36
CA SER A 83 -9.03 2.96 -13.71
C SER A 83 -10.25 2.48 -14.50
N PHE A 84 -10.03 1.59 -15.48
CA PHE A 84 -11.14 0.98 -16.23
C PHE A 84 -11.99 0.06 -15.36
N ALA A 85 -11.43 -0.62 -14.35
CA ALA A 85 -12.20 -1.39 -13.38
C ALA A 85 -13.17 -0.49 -12.58
N VAL A 86 -12.73 0.71 -12.20
CA VAL A 86 -13.58 1.71 -11.54
C VAL A 86 -14.73 2.14 -12.46
N VAL A 87 -14.42 2.49 -13.72
CA VAL A 87 -15.44 2.89 -14.70
C VAL A 87 -16.43 1.75 -14.95
N SER A 88 -15.91 0.51 -15.12
CA SER A 88 -16.74 -0.68 -15.29
C SER A 88 -17.73 -0.88 -14.15
N ALA A 89 -17.27 -0.74 -12.91
CA ALA A 89 -18.13 -0.88 -11.74
C ALA A 89 -19.17 0.25 -11.63
N LEU A 90 -18.72 1.53 -11.70
CA LEU A 90 -19.56 2.68 -11.39
C LEU A 90 -20.48 3.11 -12.54
N VAL A 91 -20.00 3.04 -13.78
CA VAL A 91 -20.73 3.56 -14.94
C VAL A 91 -21.53 2.46 -15.63
N TYR A 92 -20.88 1.29 -15.86
CA TYR A 92 -21.52 0.18 -16.56
C TYR A 92 -22.19 -0.83 -15.63
N GLY A 93 -21.93 -0.77 -14.32
CA GLY A 93 -22.45 -1.74 -13.35
C GLY A 93 -21.93 -3.17 -13.56
N ASP A 94 -20.91 -3.33 -14.42
CA ASP A 94 -20.31 -4.62 -14.74
C ASP A 94 -19.22 -5.00 -13.74
N LEU A 95 -19.63 -5.61 -12.64
CA LEU A 95 -18.71 -6.08 -11.60
C LEU A 95 -17.86 -7.28 -12.04
N ALA A 96 -18.31 -8.04 -13.05
CA ALA A 96 -17.54 -9.15 -13.58
C ALA A 96 -16.35 -8.65 -14.41
N LEU A 97 -16.57 -7.63 -15.24
CA LEU A 97 -15.49 -6.97 -15.98
C LEU A 97 -14.54 -6.26 -15.01
N ALA A 98 -15.05 -5.55 -14.00
CA ALA A 98 -14.25 -4.91 -12.97
C ALA A 98 -13.32 -5.92 -12.25
N PHE A 99 -13.82 -7.12 -11.94
CA PHE A 99 -13.01 -8.21 -11.39
C PHE A 99 -11.83 -8.57 -12.29
N TRP A 100 -12.08 -8.86 -13.59
CA TRP A 100 -11.02 -9.28 -14.51
C TRP A 100 -10.01 -8.16 -14.79
N LEU A 101 -10.47 -6.92 -14.87
CA LEU A 101 -9.58 -5.76 -15.04
C LEU A 101 -8.66 -5.56 -13.82
N THR A 102 -9.17 -5.77 -12.60
CA THR A 102 -8.32 -5.70 -11.40
C THR A 102 -7.33 -6.86 -11.32
N ILE A 103 -7.71 -8.06 -11.78
CA ILE A 103 -6.76 -9.18 -11.94
C ILE A 103 -5.67 -8.83 -12.95
N ALA A 104 -6.04 -8.27 -14.10
CA ALA A 104 -5.07 -7.83 -15.11
C ALA A 104 -4.13 -6.75 -14.55
N ALA A 105 -4.67 -5.78 -13.79
CA ALA A 105 -3.84 -4.80 -13.09
C ALA A 105 -2.81 -5.47 -12.17
N GLY A 106 -3.21 -6.48 -11.39
CA GLY A 106 -2.29 -7.23 -10.52
C GLY A 106 -1.22 -8.00 -11.28
N VAL A 107 -1.52 -8.50 -12.49
CA VAL A 107 -0.52 -9.16 -13.35
C VAL A 107 0.50 -8.17 -13.88
N PHE A 108 0.05 -6.98 -14.31
CA PHE A 108 0.95 -5.92 -14.77
C PHE A 108 1.83 -5.37 -13.66
N ASP A 109 1.26 -5.15 -12.47
CA ASP A 109 1.96 -4.73 -11.25
C ASP A 109 3.07 -5.73 -10.86
N TYR A 110 2.75 -7.00 -10.76
CA TYR A 110 3.77 -8.02 -10.49
C TYR A 110 4.86 -8.06 -11.57
N SER A 111 4.47 -7.85 -12.83
CA SER A 111 5.37 -7.91 -13.98
C SER A 111 6.35 -6.74 -14.01
N ASP A 112 5.94 -5.52 -13.62
CA ASP A 112 6.81 -4.35 -13.63
C ASP A 112 7.96 -4.49 -12.62
N GLY A 113 7.66 -4.95 -11.40
CA GLY A 113 8.66 -5.25 -10.38
C GLY A 113 9.61 -6.40 -10.79
N PHE A 114 9.09 -7.40 -11.51
CA PHE A 114 9.91 -8.48 -12.05
C PHE A 114 10.86 -7.96 -13.15
N VAL A 115 10.34 -7.18 -14.11
CA VAL A 115 11.10 -6.62 -15.24
C VAL A 115 12.12 -5.59 -14.74
N ALA A 116 11.78 -4.74 -13.75
CA ALA A 116 12.72 -3.79 -13.17
C ALA A 116 13.94 -4.49 -12.56
N ARG A 117 13.73 -5.62 -11.88
CA ARG A 117 14.81 -6.46 -11.31
C ARG A 117 15.63 -7.14 -12.40
N LEU A 118 14.97 -7.70 -13.43
CA LEU A 118 15.61 -8.38 -14.54
C LEU A 118 16.52 -7.43 -15.33
N LEU A 119 16.04 -6.23 -15.64
CA LEU A 119 16.77 -5.21 -16.38
C LEU A 119 17.74 -4.41 -15.50
N LYS A 120 17.79 -4.67 -14.19
CA LYS A 120 18.63 -3.95 -13.22
C LYS A 120 18.48 -2.42 -13.32
N CYS A 121 17.26 -1.94 -13.56
CA CYS A 121 16.96 -0.52 -13.71
C CYS A 121 15.91 0.00 -12.70
N PRO A 122 16.12 -0.19 -11.38
CA PRO A 122 15.24 0.40 -10.39
C PRO A 122 15.32 1.93 -10.49
N SER A 123 14.17 2.60 -10.40
CA SER A 123 14.10 4.07 -10.42
C SER A 123 13.25 4.59 -9.27
N ALA A 124 13.65 5.72 -8.69
CA ALA A 124 12.89 6.36 -7.61
C ALA A 124 11.47 6.74 -8.07
N ILE A 125 11.31 7.15 -9.34
CA ILE A 125 10.01 7.46 -9.90
C ILE A 125 9.15 6.21 -10.10
N GLY A 126 9.78 5.06 -10.43
CA GLY A 126 9.07 3.78 -10.57
C GLY A 126 8.41 3.37 -9.26
N VAL A 127 9.10 3.49 -8.12
CA VAL A 127 8.54 3.18 -6.79
C VAL A 127 7.35 4.07 -6.44
N GLN A 128 7.39 5.35 -6.81
CA GLN A 128 6.27 6.27 -6.56
C GLN A 128 5.09 5.97 -7.48
N LEU A 129 5.37 5.69 -8.75
CA LEU A 129 4.34 5.35 -9.74
C LEU A 129 3.64 4.04 -9.39
N ASP A 130 4.39 3.04 -8.93
CA ASP A 130 3.91 1.77 -8.41
C ASP A 130 2.88 1.98 -7.27
N SER A 131 3.24 2.75 -6.26
CA SER A 131 2.35 3.06 -5.14
C SER A 131 1.08 3.82 -5.56
N LEU A 132 1.17 4.72 -6.54
CA LEU A 132 0.02 5.43 -7.09
C LEU A 132 -0.88 4.49 -7.90
N SER A 133 -0.30 3.59 -8.69
CA SER A 133 -1.02 2.55 -9.43
C SER A 133 -1.75 1.61 -8.49
N ASP A 134 -1.06 1.13 -7.44
CA ASP A 134 -1.61 0.26 -6.41
C ASP A 134 -2.81 0.90 -5.70
N MET A 135 -2.70 2.19 -5.38
CA MET A 135 -3.79 2.92 -4.72
C MET A 135 -5.06 2.92 -5.58
N VAL A 136 -4.93 3.09 -6.90
CA VAL A 136 -6.08 3.07 -7.81
C VAL A 136 -6.58 1.64 -8.03
N SER A 137 -5.69 0.71 -8.36
CA SER A 137 -6.03 -0.66 -8.75
C SER A 137 -6.50 -1.51 -7.57
N PHE A 138 -5.90 -1.35 -6.38
CA PHE A 138 -6.18 -2.18 -5.21
C PHE A 138 -6.79 -1.42 -4.02
N GLY A 139 -6.89 -0.09 -4.10
CA GLY A 139 -7.61 0.72 -3.13
C GLY A 139 -8.94 1.21 -3.67
N PHE A 140 -8.89 1.97 -4.77
CA PHE A 140 -10.08 2.65 -5.30
C PHE A 140 -11.01 1.73 -6.09
N ALA A 141 -10.49 0.81 -6.92
CA ALA A 141 -11.32 -0.13 -7.67
C ALA A 141 -12.18 -1.04 -6.76
N PRO A 142 -11.65 -1.70 -5.71
CA PRO A 142 -12.49 -2.45 -4.79
C PRO A 142 -13.49 -1.57 -4.03
N SER A 143 -13.14 -0.32 -3.72
CA SER A 143 -14.08 0.63 -3.09
C SER A 143 -15.26 0.96 -4.02
N ALA A 144 -15.00 1.11 -5.33
CA ALA A 144 -16.03 1.31 -6.34
C ALA A 144 -16.96 0.09 -6.44
N VAL A 145 -16.41 -1.13 -6.43
CA VAL A 145 -17.21 -2.36 -6.40
C VAL A 145 -18.09 -2.43 -5.15
N LEU A 146 -17.52 -2.11 -3.98
CA LEU A 146 -18.26 -2.07 -2.72
C LEU A 146 -19.39 -1.03 -2.74
N PHE A 147 -19.14 0.14 -3.30
CA PHE A 147 -20.15 1.19 -3.46
C PHE A 147 -21.35 0.67 -4.27
N VAL A 148 -21.10 -0.03 -5.38
CA VAL A 148 -22.17 -0.61 -6.21
C VAL A 148 -22.89 -1.74 -5.46
N LEU A 149 -22.15 -2.62 -4.79
CA LEU A 149 -22.75 -3.69 -3.97
C LEU A 149 -23.66 -3.12 -2.89
N TRP A 150 -23.19 -2.09 -2.16
CA TRP A 150 -23.93 -1.43 -1.12
C TRP A 150 -25.23 -0.81 -1.64
N ASN A 151 -25.15 0.00 -2.69
CA ASN A 151 -26.34 0.67 -3.24
C ASN A 151 -27.35 -0.31 -3.83
N ASN A 152 -26.89 -1.42 -4.40
CA ASN A 152 -27.77 -2.48 -4.92
C ASN A 152 -28.43 -3.32 -3.82
N SER A 153 -27.89 -3.31 -2.60
CA SER A 153 -28.43 -4.03 -1.45
C SER A 153 -29.47 -3.23 -0.66
N LEU A 154 -29.56 -1.92 -0.95
CA LEU A 154 -30.48 -1.03 -0.23
C LEU A 154 -31.86 -1.03 -0.89
N PRO A 155 -32.96 -1.04 -0.10
CA PRO A 155 -34.29 -0.80 -0.62
C PRO A 155 -34.41 0.64 -1.17
N ALA A 156 -35.39 0.83 -2.06
CA ALA A 156 -35.60 2.12 -2.72
C ALA A 156 -35.91 3.27 -1.74
N ASP A 157 -36.59 2.95 -0.65
CA ASP A 157 -37.00 3.83 0.44
C ASP A 157 -35.99 3.93 1.59
N ALA A 158 -34.78 3.42 1.40
CA ALA A 158 -33.76 3.46 2.44
C ALA A 158 -33.46 4.90 2.87
N GLU A 159 -33.33 5.08 4.17
CA GLU A 159 -32.99 6.35 4.81
C GLU A 159 -31.73 6.98 4.20
N ALA A 160 -31.78 8.30 3.96
CA ALA A 160 -30.70 9.04 3.29
C ALA A 160 -29.35 8.89 4.02
N TRP A 161 -29.35 8.93 5.35
CA TRP A 161 -28.11 8.75 6.14
C TRP A 161 -27.49 7.37 5.95
N LEU A 162 -28.30 6.31 5.80
CA LEU A 162 -27.83 4.95 5.58
C LEU A 162 -27.23 4.82 4.18
N ARG A 163 -27.90 5.40 3.18
CA ARG A 163 -27.42 5.40 1.79
C ARG A 163 -26.10 6.13 1.66
N TYR A 164 -26.02 7.39 2.08
CA TYR A 164 -24.80 8.21 1.94
C TYR A 164 -23.72 7.81 2.91
N GLY A 165 -24.04 7.48 4.17
CA GLY A 165 -23.09 7.05 5.18
C GLY A 165 -22.43 5.71 4.81
N GLY A 166 -23.21 4.73 4.40
CA GLY A 166 -22.68 3.44 3.92
C GLY A 166 -21.88 3.58 2.64
N SER A 167 -22.31 4.44 1.70
CA SER A 167 -21.55 4.76 0.49
C SER A 167 -20.19 5.39 0.82
N ALA A 168 -20.14 6.33 1.76
CA ALA A 168 -18.89 6.94 2.22
C ALA A 168 -17.98 5.90 2.89
N LEU A 169 -18.55 4.99 3.69
CA LEU A 169 -17.81 3.92 4.34
C LEU A 169 -17.11 2.99 3.33
N CYS A 170 -17.70 2.74 2.16
CA CYS A 170 -17.07 1.93 1.11
C CYS A 170 -15.70 2.48 0.69
N PHE A 171 -15.51 3.80 0.70
CA PHE A 171 -14.24 4.44 0.36
C PHE A 171 -13.22 4.46 1.51
N ALA A 172 -13.60 4.00 2.71
CA ALA A 172 -12.62 3.76 3.77
C ALA A 172 -11.54 2.75 3.33
N VAL A 173 -11.90 1.76 2.51
CA VAL A 173 -10.93 0.80 1.95
C VAL A 173 -9.84 1.52 1.16
N ALA A 174 -10.19 2.50 0.32
CA ALA A 174 -9.22 3.30 -0.43
C ALA A 174 -8.34 4.13 0.51
N ALA A 175 -8.94 4.81 1.50
CA ALA A 175 -8.21 5.63 2.45
C ALA A 175 -7.19 4.82 3.29
N PHE A 176 -7.60 3.66 3.80
CA PHE A 176 -6.72 2.78 4.57
C PHE A 176 -5.68 2.08 3.68
N SER A 177 -6.00 1.80 2.42
CA SER A 177 -5.02 1.33 1.43
C SER A 177 -3.93 2.37 1.18
N ALA A 178 -4.29 3.65 1.00
CA ALA A 178 -3.33 4.74 0.86
C ALA A 178 -2.43 4.89 2.09
N LEU A 179 -3.01 4.84 3.30
CA LEU A 179 -2.24 4.88 4.56
C LEU A 179 -1.26 3.71 4.66
N ARG A 180 -1.69 2.50 4.27
CA ARG A 180 -0.84 1.31 4.27
C ARG A 180 0.33 1.46 3.30
N LEU A 181 0.08 1.89 2.07
CA LEU A 181 1.11 2.09 1.05
C LEU A 181 2.12 3.17 1.48
N ALA A 182 1.63 4.29 2.02
CA ALA A 182 2.49 5.34 2.57
C ALA A 182 3.36 4.83 3.73
N LYS A 183 2.77 4.05 4.66
CA LYS A 183 3.51 3.42 5.76
C LYS A 183 4.58 2.46 5.24
N PHE A 184 4.24 1.63 4.26
CA PHE A 184 5.17 0.66 3.67
C PHE A 184 6.37 1.34 3.00
N ASN A 185 6.16 2.47 2.33
CA ASN A 185 7.24 3.22 1.67
C ASN A 185 8.22 3.88 2.64
N ILE A 186 7.81 4.10 3.90
CA ILE A 186 8.65 4.74 4.93
C ILE A 186 9.31 3.69 5.84
N ASP A 187 8.70 2.53 6.02
CA ASP A 187 9.11 1.52 6.98
C ASP A 187 10.17 0.57 6.39
N GLU A 188 11.44 0.84 6.70
CA GLU A 188 12.58 0.02 6.28
C GLU A 188 12.69 -1.33 7.04
N THR A 189 11.85 -1.57 8.04
CA THR A 189 11.94 -2.78 8.90
C THR A 189 11.20 -3.99 8.33
N GLN A 190 10.39 -3.83 7.29
CA GLN A 190 9.52 -4.87 6.72
C GLN A 190 10.21 -5.74 5.65
N HIS A 191 11.41 -6.27 5.94
CA HIS A 191 12.16 -7.09 4.97
C HIS A 191 11.67 -8.54 4.84
N THR A 192 11.09 -9.13 5.91
CA THR A 192 10.76 -10.56 5.98
C THR A 192 9.29 -10.89 6.19
N GLU A 193 8.53 -10.01 6.82
CA GLU A 193 7.10 -10.18 7.11
C GLU A 193 6.38 -8.86 6.86
N PHE A 194 5.14 -8.93 6.39
CA PHE A 194 4.31 -7.74 6.18
C PHE A 194 3.56 -7.37 7.47
N CYS A 195 3.58 -6.10 7.86
CA CYS A 195 2.69 -5.58 8.89
C CYS A 195 1.34 -5.20 8.27
N GLY A 196 0.27 -5.86 8.70
CA GLY A 196 -1.07 -5.68 8.17
C GLY A 196 -1.36 -6.47 6.89
N LEU A 197 -2.63 -6.49 6.50
CA LEU A 197 -3.10 -7.19 5.31
C LEU A 197 -2.52 -6.56 4.03
N PRO A 198 -1.96 -7.36 3.09
CA PRO A 198 -1.52 -6.83 1.80
C PRO A 198 -2.67 -6.19 1.01
N THR A 199 -2.44 -5.01 0.40
CA THR A 199 -3.46 -4.27 -0.37
C THR A 199 -4.05 -5.11 -1.50
N PRO A 200 -3.25 -5.87 -2.30
CA PRO A 200 -3.81 -6.73 -3.33
C PRO A 200 -4.70 -7.85 -2.79
N ALA A 201 -4.36 -8.41 -1.61
CA ALA A 201 -5.19 -9.45 -1.00
C ALA A 201 -6.56 -8.89 -0.56
N ASN A 202 -6.56 -7.70 0.04
CA ASN A 202 -7.80 -6.99 0.39
C ASN A 202 -8.65 -6.66 -0.85
N ALA A 203 -8.01 -6.21 -1.92
CA ALA A 203 -8.68 -5.94 -3.19
C ALA A 203 -9.33 -7.20 -3.76
N LEU A 204 -8.56 -8.31 -3.87
CA LEU A 204 -9.06 -9.60 -4.34
C LEU A 204 -10.26 -10.09 -3.55
N PHE A 205 -10.26 -9.87 -2.24
CA PHE A 205 -11.41 -10.22 -1.40
C PHE A 205 -12.68 -9.49 -1.86
N PHE A 206 -12.63 -8.16 -1.94
CA PHE A 206 -13.82 -7.37 -2.24
C PHE A 206 -14.27 -7.47 -3.69
N ILE A 207 -13.35 -7.47 -4.67
CA ILE A 207 -13.74 -7.62 -6.07
C ILE A 207 -14.37 -8.99 -6.37
N SER A 208 -13.88 -10.05 -5.67
CA SER A 208 -14.46 -11.38 -5.83
C SER A 208 -15.88 -11.48 -5.29
N LEU A 209 -16.24 -10.70 -4.25
CA LEU A 209 -17.62 -10.58 -3.79
C LEU A 209 -18.54 -9.98 -4.87
N GLY A 210 -18.04 -8.95 -5.59
CA GLY A 210 -18.74 -8.38 -6.74
C GLY A 210 -18.99 -9.41 -7.83
N TRP A 211 -17.97 -10.19 -8.19
CA TRP A 211 -18.11 -11.27 -9.17
C TRP A 211 -19.10 -12.35 -8.72
N ILE A 212 -19.07 -12.76 -7.43
CA ILE A 212 -19.98 -13.74 -6.85
C ILE A 212 -21.43 -13.22 -6.95
N LYS A 213 -21.67 -11.95 -6.59
CA LYS A 213 -23.00 -11.32 -6.72
C LYS A 213 -23.56 -11.46 -8.12
N VAL A 214 -22.76 -11.15 -9.16
CA VAL A 214 -23.17 -11.26 -10.57
C VAL A 214 -23.49 -12.70 -10.96
N LYS A 215 -22.71 -13.67 -10.49
CA LYS A 215 -22.85 -15.09 -10.92
C LYS A 215 -23.84 -15.91 -10.12
N THR A 216 -24.12 -15.54 -8.87
CA THR A 216 -24.96 -16.34 -7.97
C THR A 216 -26.17 -15.57 -7.44
N GLY A 217 -26.22 -14.26 -7.61
CA GLY A 217 -27.22 -13.40 -6.97
C GLY A 217 -27.02 -13.22 -5.45
N PHE A 218 -25.99 -13.87 -4.88
CA PHE A 218 -25.72 -13.79 -3.44
C PHE A 218 -25.38 -12.35 -3.03
N ASP A 219 -26.09 -11.84 -2.03
CA ASP A 219 -25.91 -10.49 -1.50
C ASP A 219 -25.51 -10.53 -0.03
N LEU A 220 -24.49 -9.76 0.31
CA LEU A 220 -24.07 -9.58 1.70
C LEU A 220 -24.94 -8.59 2.47
N GLY A 221 -25.66 -7.71 1.76
CA GLY A 221 -26.53 -6.72 2.39
C GLY A 221 -25.80 -5.90 3.46
N TYR A 222 -26.44 -5.75 4.62
CA TYR A 222 -25.91 -4.96 5.74
C TYR A 222 -24.62 -5.52 6.38
N TRP A 223 -24.22 -6.76 6.09
CA TRP A 223 -22.95 -7.32 6.57
C TRP A 223 -21.74 -6.54 6.03
N LEU A 224 -21.90 -5.81 4.92
CA LEU A 224 -20.87 -4.92 4.39
C LEU A 224 -20.46 -3.83 5.39
N LEU A 225 -21.41 -3.31 6.19
CA LEU A 225 -21.14 -2.29 7.22
C LEU A 225 -20.18 -2.77 8.31
N LEU A 226 -20.15 -4.07 8.59
CA LEU A 226 -19.19 -4.67 9.53
C LEU A 226 -17.90 -5.08 8.84
N LEU A 227 -18.02 -5.63 7.64
CA LEU A 227 -16.89 -6.21 6.92
C LEU A 227 -15.87 -5.15 6.46
N ILE A 228 -16.38 -4.01 5.97
CA ILE A 228 -15.54 -2.91 5.48
C ILE A 228 -14.62 -2.33 6.58
N PRO A 229 -15.11 -1.94 7.76
CA PRO A 229 -14.25 -1.44 8.83
C PRO A 229 -13.23 -2.48 9.31
N VAL A 230 -13.65 -3.74 9.45
CA VAL A 230 -12.75 -4.82 9.89
C VAL A 230 -11.61 -5.01 8.91
N MET A 231 -11.90 -5.11 7.61
CA MET A 231 -10.89 -5.31 6.58
C MET A 231 -10.00 -4.06 6.41
N SER A 232 -10.59 -2.86 6.52
CA SER A 232 -9.84 -1.60 6.50
C SER A 232 -8.88 -1.50 7.69
N TRP A 233 -9.32 -1.87 8.88
CA TRP A 233 -8.45 -1.91 10.07
C TRP A 233 -7.32 -2.92 9.89
N LEU A 234 -7.59 -4.10 9.31
CA LEU A 234 -6.57 -5.12 9.05
C LEU A 234 -5.45 -4.63 8.15
N LEU A 235 -5.71 -3.71 7.20
CA LEU A 235 -4.67 -3.12 6.32
C LEU A 235 -3.56 -2.42 7.13
N VAL A 236 -3.91 -1.70 8.20
CA VAL A 236 -2.97 -0.90 9.00
C VAL A 236 -2.62 -1.55 10.34
N SER A 237 -3.19 -2.73 10.63
CA SER A 237 -3.00 -3.44 11.89
C SER A 237 -1.55 -3.85 12.12
N PRO A 238 -1.11 -4.01 13.40
CA PRO A 238 0.22 -4.50 13.72
C PRO A 238 0.37 -6.01 13.54
N VAL A 239 -0.66 -6.70 13.05
CA VAL A 239 -0.63 -8.16 12.83
C VAL A 239 0.39 -8.49 11.76
N ARG A 240 1.35 -9.35 12.09
CA ARG A 240 2.35 -9.82 11.13
C ARG A 240 1.75 -10.90 10.25
N MET A 241 1.57 -10.55 8.98
CA MET A 241 1.13 -11.48 7.94
C MET A 241 2.33 -12.22 7.37
N PHE A 242 2.20 -13.55 7.16
CA PHE A 242 3.30 -14.30 6.57
C PHE A 242 3.45 -13.97 5.08
N ALA A 243 4.70 -13.78 4.64
CA ALA A 243 5.02 -13.61 3.23
C ALA A 243 5.27 -14.98 2.58
N PHE A 244 4.94 -15.09 1.29
CA PHE A 244 5.25 -16.28 0.48
C PHE A 244 6.72 -16.33 0.03
N LYS A 245 7.60 -15.61 0.74
CA LYS A 245 9.04 -15.61 0.46
C LYS A 245 9.68 -16.81 1.13
N PHE A 246 10.10 -17.81 0.34
CA PHE A 246 10.81 -18.98 0.82
C PHE A 246 12.30 -18.65 0.94
N GLN A 247 12.87 -18.82 2.14
CA GLN A 247 14.32 -18.74 2.36
C GLN A 247 15.00 -20.08 2.05
N HIS A 248 14.27 -21.19 2.27
CA HIS A 248 14.68 -22.56 1.97
C HIS A 248 13.41 -23.38 1.67
N PHE A 249 13.58 -24.48 0.92
CA PHE A 249 12.47 -25.36 0.54
C PHE A 249 12.23 -26.51 1.54
N ALA A 250 12.95 -26.58 2.66
CA ALA A 250 12.73 -27.62 3.66
C ALA A 250 11.36 -27.46 4.34
N TRP A 251 10.73 -28.59 4.70
CA TRP A 251 9.44 -28.62 5.40
C TRP A 251 9.49 -27.91 6.76
N LYS A 252 10.62 -28.08 7.48
CA LYS A 252 10.83 -27.47 8.79
C LYS A 252 10.87 -25.94 8.66
N GLY A 253 9.87 -25.26 9.26
CA GLY A 253 9.70 -23.81 9.18
C GLY A 253 8.75 -23.30 8.05
N ASN A 254 8.46 -24.13 7.04
CA ASN A 254 7.55 -23.77 5.93
C ASN A 254 6.23 -24.55 5.93
N GLY A 255 6.01 -25.46 6.90
CA GLY A 255 4.82 -26.32 6.92
C GLY A 255 3.49 -25.58 6.78
N VAL A 256 3.33 -24.47 7.51
CA VAL A 256 2.10 -23.62 7.42
C VAL A 256 1.91 -23.06 6.01
N ARG A 257 3.01 -22.64 5.36
CA ARG A 257 2.96 -22.11 3.98
C ARG A 257 2.53 -23.18 2.97
N TYR A 258 3.10 -24.40 3.09
CA TYR A 258 2.75 -25.51 2.20
C TYR A 258 1.31 -25.95 2.40
N VAL A 259 0.86 -26.13 3.66
CA VAL A 259 -0.52 -26.48 3.96
C VAL A 259 -1.48 -25.42 3.40
N PHE A 260 -1.15 -24.13 3.59
CA PHE A 260 -1.96 -23.04 3.02
C PHE A 260 -2.01 -23.10 1.48
N ILE A 261 -0.86 -23.27 0.80
CA ILE A 261 -0.82 -23.31 -0.67
C ILE A 261 -1.64 -24.48 -1.20
N VAL A 262 -1.49 -25.68 -0.61
CA VAL A 262 -2.25 -26.86 -1.02
C VAL A 262 -3.74 -26.68 -0.78
N SER A 263 -4.15 -26.17 0.40
CA SER A 263 -5.55 -25.90 0.70
C SER A 263 -6.16 -24.83 -0.21
N ALA A 264 -5.43 -23.77 -0.49
CA ALA A 264 -5.84 -22.71 -1.42
C ALA A 264 -6.00 -23.24 -2.86
N ALA A 265 -5.04 -24.04 -3.34
CA ALA A 265 -5.10 -24.66 -4.67
C ALA A 265 -6.30 -25.63 -4.77
N LEU A 266 -6.53 -26.44 -3.75
CA LEU A 266 -7.68 -27.35 -3.72
C LEU A 266 -9.00 -26.58 -3.71
N LEU A 267 -9.14 -25.53 -2.88
CA LEU A 267 -10.34 -24.69 -2.86
C LEU A 267 -10.59 -24.02 -4.21
N LEU A 268 -9.54 -23.47 -4.85
CA LEU A 268 -9.65 -22.86 -6.17
C LEU A 268 -10.02 -23.87 -7.25
N ALA A 269 -9.49 -25.10 -7.17
CA ALA A 269 -9.82 -26.15 -8.13
C ALA A 269 -11.29 -26.61 -8.02
N VAL A 270 -11.85 -26.67 -6.79
CA VAL A 270 -13.23 -27.13 -6.55
C VAL A 270 -14.25 -26.01 -6.74
N LEU A 271 -14.01 -24.83 -6.24
CA LEU A 271 -14.98 -23.73 -6.19
C LEU A 271 -14.72 -22.63 -7.22
N GLY A 272 -13.58 -22.70 -7.94
CA GLY A 272 -13.16 -21.66 -8.88
C GLY A 272 -13.01 -20.29 -8.20
N VAL A 273 -13.45 -19.23 -8.87
CA VAL A 273 -13.36 -17.85 -8.35
C VAL A 273 -14.11 -17.64 -7.04
N ARG A 274 -15.16 -18.44 -6.76
CA ARG A 274 -15.90 -18.39 -5.49
C ARG A 274 -15.04 -18.73 -4.28
N ALA A 275 -13.93 -19.43 -4.48
CA ALA A 275 -12.99 -19.75 -3.41
C ALA A 275 -12.15 -18.53 -2.95
N VAL A 276 -12.01 -17.51 -3.78
CA VAL A 276 -11.10 -16.37 -3.50
C VAL A 276 -11.37 -15.72 -2.13
N PRO A 277 -12.60 -15.32 -1.77
CA PRO A 277 -12.86 -14.74 -0.45
C PRO A 277 -12.52 -15.72 0.68
N VAL A 278 -12.82 -17.01 0.51
CA VAL A 278 -12.54 -18.05 1.51
C VAL A 278 -11.02 -18.22 1.70
N VAL A 279 -10.26 -18.23 0.62
CA VAL A 279 -8.79 -18.31 0.65
C VAL A 279 -8.19 -17.10 1.38
N ILE A 280 -8.72 -15.89 1.13
CA ILE A 280 -8.24 -14.69 1.82
C ILE A 280 -8.58 -14.73 3.32
N VAL A 281 -9.78 -15.18 3.71
CA VAL A 281 -10.14 -15.38 5.12
C VAL A 281 -9.23 -16.42 5.78
N LEU A 282 -8.96 -17.54 5.09
CA LEU A 282 -8.02 -18.55 5.56
C LEU A 282 -6.61 -17.99 5.73
N TYR A 283 -6.14 -17.16 4.80
CA TYR A 283 -4.86 -16.46 4.90
C TYR A 283 -4.80 -15.55 6.14
N ILE A 284 -5.85 -14.75 6.37
CA ILE A 284 -5.95 -13.88 7.55
C ILE A 284 -5.94 -14.72 8.83
N ALA A 285 -6.79 -15.74 8.91
CA ALA A 285 -6.91 -16.60 10.09
C ALA A 285 -5.60 -17.29 10.44
N THR A 286 -4.93 -17.91 9.45
CA THR A 286 -3.64 -18.59 9.66
C THR A 286 -2.54 -17.62 10.07
N SER A 287 -2.52 -16.39 9.52
CA SER A 287 -1.57 -15.34 9.88
C SER A 287 -1.78 -14.85 11.31
N VAL A 288 -3.04 -14.62 11.71
CA VAL A 288 -3.40 -14.18 13.07
C VAL A 288 -3.03 -15.24 14.11
N VAL A 289 -3.39 -16.51 13.86
CA VAL A 289 -3.05 -17.63 14.77
C VAL A 289 -1.54 -17.75 14.93
N ARG A 290 -0.79 -17.67 13.83
CA ARG A 290 0.67 -17.70 13.88
C ARG A 290 1.23 -16.52 14.67
N TRP A 291 0.76 -15.31 14.43
CA TRP A 291 1.20 -14.10 15.14
C TRP A 291 0.93 -14.19 16.65
N LEU A 292 -0.26 -14.65 17.06
CA LEU A 292 -0.62 -14.87 18.47
C LEU A 292 0.28 -15.93 19.13
N SER A 293 0.55 -17.03 18.42
CA SER A 293 1.43 -18.10 18.90
C SER A 293 2.88 -17.63 19.10
N MET A 294 3.39 -16.75 18.22
CA MET A 294 4.72 -16.16 18.38
C MET A 294 4.77 -15.20 19.58
N LYS A 295 3.73 -14.38 19.75
CA LYS A 295 3.62 -13.44 20.88
C LYS A 295 3.56 -14.18 22.22
N ALA A 296 2.81 -15.27 22.29
CA ALA A 296 2.73 -16.10 23.49
C ALA A 296 4.08 -16.73 23.86
N LYS A 297 4.85 -17.20 22.87
CA LYS A 297 6.19 -17.78 23.10
C LYS A 297 7.21 -16.71 23.51
N GLY A 298 7.14 -15.49 22.96
CA GLY A 298 8.02 -14.37 23.34
C GLY A 298 7.78 -13.87 24.77
N CYS A 299 6.55 -13.94 25.27
CA CYS A 299 6.22 -13.58 26.65
C CYS A 299 6.69 -14.65 27.67
N GLY A 300 6.86 -15.91 27.24
CA GLY A 300 7.33 -17.00 28.11
C GLY A 300 8.85 -17.10 28.26
N GLN A 301 9.62 -16.26 27.55
CA GLN A 301 11.10 -16.21 27.69
C GLN A 301 11.61 -14.99 28.47
N ALA A 302 10.69 -14.12 28.92
CA ALA A 302 11.01 -12.92 29.70
C ALA A 302 10.58 -13.02 31.18
N GLY A 303 10.29 -14.25 31.67
CA GLY A 303 9.95 -14.53 33.09
C GLY A 303 11.04 -15.33 33.77
#